data_862c569729c0005041783113dcf51e76
#
_entry.id   862c569729c0005041783113dcf51e76
#
_cell.length_a   1.000
_cell.length_b   1.000
_cell.length_c   1.000
_cell.angle_alpha   90.00
_cell.angle_beta   90.00
_cell.angle_gamma   90.00
#
_symmetry.space_group_name_H-M   'P 1'
#
loop_
_entity.id
_entity.type
_entity.pdbx_description
1 polymer ?
#
loop_
_entity_poly.entity_id
_entity_poly.type
_entity_poly.pdbx_seq_one_letter_code
_entity_poly.pdbx_strand_id
1 'polypeptide(L)'
;MAAACDSLMKRTLRLRDARLTFALRRVTPSPVAICYRIAGHVKQAAKEVQGFAPRAFGYPGFFFGQSGQTGQDMTDAWKTRTKLVHEGSRRSQYGEMAEAIYLTQGFVYPSAEAAEARFLQAGADEFIYARYGNPTTRMFEERIAALEGCEDAFATASGMAAVNGALASMLRAGDHVVSSRALFGSCLYVLEEVLTRFGVRVTFVDGADLAAWRAAVTPGTKAVFFESMSNPTLELVDITEVSKIAHAMGALVIVDNVFSTPIFSQAVAQGADVVVYSTTKHIDGQGRALGGVICGTKDFIRKVAEPYMKHTGGSMSPFTAWIMLNGMQTLDLRCRAMADAALDIARVLESDARISKVIFPGLPSHPQHALAMAQMGSGGTLVSFDIKGGKEAAFRFCNALEIIKISNNLGDAKSIATHPATTTHQRLPQPQKDVLGITPGLIRLSVGLEDVGDLIGDLQNALAAI
;
A
#
# COMPACT_ATOMS: atom_id res chain seq x y z
N MET A 1 46.98 14.45 -12.01
CA MET A 1 46.54 13.88 -13.31
C MET A 1 45.91 14.93 -14.22
N ALA A 2 45.04 15.79 -13.75
CA ALA A 2 44.44 16.86 -14.56
C ALA A 2 45.47 17.87 -15.14
N ALA A 3 46.52 18.22 -14.40
CA ALA A 3 47.55 19.13 -14.88
C ALA A 3 48.48 18.56 -15.99
N ALA A 4 48.60 17.24 -16.09
CA ALA A 4 49.40 16.59 -17.15
C ALA A 4 48.61 16.48 -18.47
N CYS A 5 47.30 16.31 -18.42
CA CYS A 5 46.45 16.33 -19.62
C CYS A 5 46.33 17.72 -20.24
N ASP A 6 46.25 18.77 -19.42
CA ASP A 6 46.16 20.16 -19.93
C ASP A 6 47.49 20.60 -20.61
N SER A 7 48.62 20.15 -20.12
CA SER A 7 49.93 20.39 -20.75
C SER A 7 50.11 19.69 -22.11
N LEU A 8 49.61 18.44 -22.24
CA LEU A 8 49.71 17.69 -23.49
C LEU A 8 48.77 18.28 -24.58
N MET A 9 47.61 18.73 -24.17
CA MET A 9 46.61 19.33 -25.06
C MET A 9 47.09 20.67 -25.61
N LYS A 10 47.75 21.51 -24.79
CA LYS A 10 48.33 22.79 -25.20
C LYS A 10 49.55 22.64 -26.12
N ARG A 11 50.33 21.56 -26.00
CA ARG A 11 51.46 21.28 -26.92
C ARG A 11 50.99 20.78 -28.29
N THR A 12 49.96 19.98 -28.34
CA THR A 12 49.40 19.43 -29.61
C THR A 12 48.70 20.52 -30.44
N LEU A 13 48.08 21.50 -29.81
CA LEU A 13 47.47 22.64 -30.47
C LEU A 13 48.48 23.62 -31.06
N ARG A 14 49.67 23.88 -30.40
CA ARG A 14 50.68 24.80 -30.92
C ARG A 14 51.43 24.30 -32.14
N LEU A 15 51.51 23.01 -32.38
CA LEU A 15 52.17 22.44 -33.55
C LEU A 15 51.29 22.40 -34.82
N ARG A 16 50.00 22.66 -34.73
CA ARG A 16 49.05 22.67 -35.84
C ARG A 16 48.69 24.07 -36.37
N ASP A 17 48.85 25.12 -35.53
CA ASP A 17 48.52 26.51 -35.94
C ASP A 17 49.42 27.07 -37.02
N ALA A 18 50.66 26.57 -37.11
CA ALA A 18 51.63 27.02 -38.13
C ALA A 18 51.27 26.56 -39.56
N ARG A 19 50.42 25.55 -39.74
CA ARG A 19 49.97 25.05 -41.08
C ARG A 19 48.57 25.50 -41.48
N LEU A 20 47.76 25.95 -40.57
CA LEU A 20 46.41 26.42 -40.84
C LEU A 20 46.37 27.90 -41.27
N THR A 21 47.37 28.70 -40.84
CA THR A 21 47.38 30.14 -41.18
C THR A 21 47.75 30.44 -42.63
N PHE A 22 48.32 29.47 -43.36
CA PHE A 22 48.67 29.66 -44.79
C PHE A 22 47.56 29.27 -45.80
N ALA A 23 46.54 28.56 -45.34
CA ALA A 23 45.43 28.05 -46.18
C ALA A 23 44.17 28.94 -46.24
N LEU A 24 44.13 29.97 -45.37
CA LEU A 24 42.89 30.80 -45.25
C LEU A 24 42.93 32.12 -46.04
N ARG A 25 43.94 32.35 -46.88
CA ARG A 25 44.03 33.59 -47.65
C ARG A 25 43.47 33.60 -49.07
N ARG A 26 42.79 32.55 -49.50
CA ARG A 26 42.02 32.60 -50.80
C ARG A 26 40.80 31.70 -50.74
N VAL A 27 39.64 32.32 -50.85
CA VAL A 27 38.26 31.80 -51.00
C VAL A 27 37.42 31.88 -49.70
N THR A 28 36.41 32.73 -49.76
CA THR A 28 35.34 32.82 -48.76
C THR A 28 34.25 31.77 -49.07
N PRO A 29 34.23 30.62 -48.42
CA PRO A 29 33.09 29.70 -48.48
C PRO A 29 32.04 30.07 -47.44
N SER A 30 30.77 29.81 -47.77
CA SER A 30 29.62 30.03 -46.88
C SER A 30 29.74 29.25 -45.56
N PRO A 31 29.09 29.69 -44.45
CA PRO A 31 29.18 29.04 -43.15
C PRO A 31 28.81 27.54 -43.15
N VAL A 32 27.97 27.11 -44.09
CA VAL A 32 27.54 25.72 -44.23
C VAL A 32 28.66 24.80 -44.73
N ALA A 33 29.53 25.29 -45.63
CA ALA A 33 30.66 24.51 -46.16
C ALA A 33 31.77 24.27 -45.14
N ILE A 34 31.89 25.13 -44.15
CA ILE A 34 32.85 24.97 -43.02
C ILE A 34 32.38 23.86 -42.06
N CYS A 35 31.08 23.77 -41.77
CA CYS A 35 30.54 22.72 -40.91
C CYS A 35 30.71 21.30 -41.53
N TYR A 36 30.51 21.13 -42.81
CA TYR A 36 30.69 19.81 -43.45
C TYR A 36 32.15 19.35 -43.52
N ARG A 37 33.11 20.26 -43.64
CA ARG A 37 34.53 19.93 -43.60
C ARG A 37 35.03 19.56 -42.19
N ILE A 38 34.54 20.22 -41.16
CA ILE A 38 34.87 19.89 -39.76
C ILE A 38 34.27 18.53 -39.37
N ALA A 39 33.05 18.21 -39.79
CA ALA A 39 32.42 16.92 -39.56
C ALA A 39 33.16 15.74 -40.23
N GLY A 40 33.72 15.95 -41.44
CA GLY A 40 34.52 14.96 -42.14
C GLY A 40 35.84 14.64 -41.43
N HIS A 41 36.52 15.62 -40.88
CA HIS A 41 37.78 15.43 -40.16
C HIS A 41 37.59 14.82 -38.76
N VAL A 42 36.46 15.07 -38.09
CA VAL A 42 36.10 14.45 -36.84
C VAL A 42 35.79 12.94 -37.01
N LYS A 43 35.14 12.55 -38.13
CA LYS A 43 34.90 11.13 -38.45
C LYS A 43 36.21 10.37 -38.78
N GLN A 44 37.19 11.03 -39.37
CA GLN A 44 38.46 10.40 -39.69
C GLN A 44 39.36 10.25 -38.47
N ALA A 45 39.38 11.24 -37.56
CA ALA A 45 40.07 11.16 -36.26
C ALA A 45 39.44 10.11 -35.35
N ALA A 46 38.12 9.89 -35.40
CA ALA A 46 37.42 8.87 -34.62
C ALA A 46 37.76 7.44 -35.10
N LYS A 47 38.09 7.24 -36.39
CA LYS A 47 38.53 5.95 -36.94
C LYS A 47 39.97 5.59 -36.56
N GLU A 48 40.85 6.56 -36.38
CA GLU A 48 42.24 6.35 -35.95
C GLU A 48 42.39 6.06 -34.46
N VAL A 49 41.38 6.39 -33.63
CA VAL A 49 41.38 6.12 -32.20
C VAL A 49 40.83 4.72 -31.86
N GLN A 50 40.19 4.03 -32.79
CA GLN A 50 39.67 2.67 -32.56
C GLN A 50 40.74 1.56 -32.49
N GLY A 51 42.03 1.92 -32.71
CA GLY A 51 43.13 0.95 -32.64
C GLY A 51 43.86 0.82 -31.27
N PHE A 52 43.51 1.63 -30.28
CA PHE A 52 44.12 1.54 -28.96
C PHE A 52 43.14 0.89 -27.98
N ALA A 53 43.24 -0.41 -27.78
CA ALA A 53 42.60 -1.09 -26.66
C ALA A 53 43.26 -0.60 -25.34
N PRO A 54 42.50 -0.03 -24.38
CA PRO A 54 43.05 0.25 -23.08
C PRO A 54 43.34 -1.06 -22.37
N ARG A 55 44.60 -1.31 -22.00
CA ARG A 55 44.93 -2.36 -21.03
C ARG A 55 44.15 -2.05 -19.76
N ALA A 56 43.28 -2.99 -19.39
CA ALA A 56 42.48 -2.98 -18.21
C ALA A 56 43.36 -2.86 -16.95
N PHE A 57 43.30 -1.74 -16.27
CA PHE A 57 43.46 -1.71 -14.84
C PHE A 57 42.11 -2.11 -14.24
N GLY A 58 42.08 -3.31 -13.68
CA GLY A 58 40.88 -3.86 -13.07
C GLY A 58 40.46 -3.09 -11.83
N TYR A 59 39.48 -2.23 -11.98
CA TYR A 59 38.49 -2.04 -10.94
C TYR A 59 37.44 -3.12 -11.19
N PRO A 60 37.03 -3.86 -10.16
CA PRO A 60 35.89 -4.76 -10.33
C PRO A 60 34.71 -3.89 -10.73
N GLY A 61 34.33 -3.95 -12.00
CA GLY A 61 33.10 -3.36 -12.49
C GLY A 61 31.98 -3.96 -11.65
N PHE A 62 31.22 -3.10 -10.95
CA PHE A 62 29.92 -3.48 -10.49
C PHE A 62 29.11 -3.79 -11.76
N PHE A 63 29.06 -5.06 -12.10
CA PHE A 63 28.08 -5.58 -13.02
C PHE A 63 26.73 -5.26 -12.39
N PHE A 64 25.95 -4.40 -13.01
CA PHE A 64 24.51 -4.49 -12.91
C PHE A 64 24.15 -5.84 -13.54
N GLY A 65 24.15 -6.88 -12.71
CA GLY A 65 23.70 -8.19 -13.08
C GLY A 65 22.27 -8.05 -13.57
N GLN A 66 22.00 -8.54 -14.75
CA GLN A 66 20.67 -8.97 -15.10
C GLN A 66 20.17 -9.78 -13.89
N SER A 67 19.14 -9.28 -13.21
CA SER A 67 18.43 -10.01 -12.17
C SER A 67 17.60 -11.11 -12.84
N GLY A 68 18.31 -12.10 -13.41
CA GLY A 68 17.75 -13.37 -13.77
C GLY A 68 17.70 -14.22 -12.52
N GLN A 69 16.53 -14.71 -12.19
CA GLN A 69 16.18 -15.83 -11.29
C GLN A 69 16.92 -16.01 -9.94
N THR A 70 18.22 -15.71 -9.85
CA THR A 70 19.01 -15.86 -8.61
C THR A 70 18.76 -14.78 -7.54
N GLY A 71 18.20 -13.65 -7.90
CA GLY A 71 17.84 -12.59 -6.94
C GLY A 71 16.52 -12.87 -6.22
N GLN A 72 15.55 -13.41 -6.91
CA GLN A 72 14.21 -13.69 -6.39
C GLN A 72 14.23 -14.81 -5.35
N ASP A 73 15.00 -15.89 -5.58
CA ASP A 73 15.15 -17.00 -4.64
C ASP A 73 15.79 -16.58 -3.30
N MET A 74 16.64 -15.55 -3.28
CA MET A 74 17.26 -15.03 -2.05
C MET A 74 16.30 -14.13 -1.25
N THR A 75 15.44 -13.36 -1.90
CA THR A 75 14.49 -12.47 -1.23
C THR A 75 13.30 -13.23 -0.65
N ASP A 76 12.90 -14.36 -1.23
CA ASP A 76 11.86 -15.23 -0.69
C ASP A 76 12.22 -15.80 0.69
N ALA A 77 13.51 -15.98 0.98
CA ALA A 77 14.01 -16.42 2.27
C ALA A 77 14.00 -15.32 3.35
N TRP A 78 13.80 -14.05 2.99
CA TRP A 78 13.82 -12.96 3.96
C TRP A 78 12.61 -12.98 4.88
N LYS A 79 12.86 -12.70 6.17
CA LYS A 79 11.80 -12.53 7.17
C LYS A 79 11.14 -11.15 7.02
N THR A 80 9.96 -11.00 7.58
CA THR A 80 9.10 -9.82 7.50
C THR A 80 9.84 -8.50 7.67
N ARG A 81 10.64 -8.32 8.73
CA ARG A 81 11.37 -7.07 8.98
C ARG A 81 12.41 -6.74 7.91
N THR A 82 13.07 -7.75 7.34
CA THR A 82 14.02 -7.55 6.25
C THR A 82 13.29 -7.17 4.96
N LYS A 83 12.17 -7.83 4.64
CA LYS A 83 11.31 -7.45 3.50
C LYS A 83 10.82 -6.01 3.62
N LEU A 84 10.36 -5.58 4.79
CA LEU A 84 9.87 -4.22 5.05
C LEU A 84 10.91 -3.13 4.78
N VAL A 85 12.20 -3.43 4.91
CA VAL A 85 13.29 -2.46 4.73
C VAL A 85 13.90 -2.53 3.33
N HIS A 86 13.98 -3.71 2.72
CA HIS A 86 14.82 -3.92 1.53
C HIS A 86 14.05 -4.34 0.27
N GLU A 87 12.88 -4.99 0.41
CA GLU A 87 12.16 -5.52 -0.75
C GLU A 87 11.74 -4.41 -1.71
N GLY A 88 11.87 -4.67 -3.01
CA GLY A 88 11.55 -3.72 -4.07
C GLY A 88 12.46 -2.49 -4.14
N SER A 89 13.51 -2.38 -3.30
CA SER A 89 14.41 -1.21 -3.31
C SER A 89 15.19 -1.13 -4.62
N ARG A 90 15.10 0.01 -5.30
CA ARG A 90 15.81 0.33 -6.54
C ARG A 90 16.82 1.44 -6.28
N ARG A 91 18.01 1.30 -6.83
CA ARG A 91 19.07 2.31 -6.76
C ARG A 91 19.24 2.97 -8.12
N SER A 92 19.40 4.28 -8.15
CA SER A 92 19.78 4.98 -9.37
C SER A 92 21.30 4.84 -9.64
N GLN A 93 21.77 5.46 -10.69
CA GLN A 93 23.20 5.53 -11.02
C GLN A 93 24.06 6.17 -9.92
N TYR A 94 23.47 6.84 -8.95
CA TYR A 94 24.17 7.47 -7.83
C TYR A 94 24.32 6.56 -6.62
N GLY A 95 23.62 5.41 -6.56
CA GLY A 95 23.71 4.44 -5.48
C GLY A 95 23.23 4.98 -4.13
N GLU A 96 22.20 5.81 -4.14
CA GLU A 96 21.61 6.43 -2.95
C GLU A 96 21.12 5.39 -1.93
N MET A 97 21.25 5.70 -0.63
CA MET A 97 20.85 4.80 0.45
C MET A 97 19.33 4.75 0.61
N ALA A 98 18.64 5.89 0.59
CA ALA A 98 17.19 5.97 0.68
C ALA A 98 16.55 5.80 -0.70
N GLU A 99 15.30 5.34 -0.72
CA GLU A 99 14.53 5.21 -1.96
C GLU A 99 14.34 6.58 -2.64
N ALA A 100 14.68 6.66 -3.92
CA ALA A 100 14.54 7.88 -4.70
C ALA A 100 13.08 8.19 -5.04
N ILE A 101 12.74 9.49 -5.08
CA ILE A 101 11.43 9.93 -5.55
C ILE A 101 11.52 10.34 -7.01
N TYR A 102 10.85 9.61 -7.90
CA TYR A 102 10.74 9.97 -9.32
C TYR A 102 9.46 10.80 -9.54
N LEU A 103 9.54 12.08 -9.21
CA LEU A 103 8.39 12.99 -9.27
C LEU A 103 8.19 13.51 -10.70
N THR A 104 7.75 12.65 -11.60
CA THR A 104 7.46 12.95 -13.00
C THR A 104 6.14 12.31 -13.44
N GLN A 105 5.43 12.95 -14.37
CA GLN A 105 4.24 12.39 -14.99
C GLN A 105 4.52 11.58 -16.25
N GLY A 106 5.65 11.81 -16.93
CA GLY A 106 5.98 11.16 -18.20
C GLY A 106 7.48 10.85 -18.33
N PHE A 107 7.81 10.07 -19.35
CA PHE A 107 9.14 9.57 -19.60
C PHE A 107 9.53 9.83 -21.06
N VAL A 108 10.82 10.05 -21.32
CA VAL A 108 11.36 10.26 -22.68
C VAL A 108 11.77 8.94 -23.31
N TYR A 109 11.74 8.89 -24.63
CA TYR A 109 12.11 7.72 -25.41
C TYR A 109 13.29 8.09 -26.33
N PRO A 110 14.22 7.15 -26.61
CA PRO A 110 15.36 7.42 -27.48
C PRO A 110 14.96 7.60 -28.96
N SER A 111 13.82 7.06 -29.38
CA SER A 111 13.27 7.21 -30.75
C SER A 111 11.75 7.00 -30.78
N ALA A 112 11.10 7.30 -31.88
CA ALA A 112 9.68 7.05 -32.10
C ALA A 112 9.36 5.54 -32.10
N GLU A 113 10.22 4.73 -32.67
CA GLU A 113 10.09 3.26 -32.69
C GLU A 113 10.19 2.67 -31.28
N ALA A 114 11.09 3.21 -30.45
CA ALA A 114 11.18 2.79 -29.03
C ALA A 114 9.92 3.20 -28.25
N ALA A 115 9.33 4.35 -28.56
CA ALA A 115 8.06 4.76 -27.98
C ALA A 115 6.93 3.79 -28.40
N GLU A 116 6.79 3.51 -29.70
CA GLU A 116 5.79 2.55 -30.22
C GLU A 116 5.92 1.18 -29.56
N ALA A 117 7.14 0.62 -29.53
CA ALA A 117 7.39 -0.68 -28.92
C ALA A 117 6.98 -0.70 -27.44
N ARG A 118 7.26 0.36 -26.67
CA ARG A 118 6.89 0.45 -25.26
C ARG A 118 5.38 0.56 -25.06
N PHE A 119 4.65 1.24 -25.94
CA PHE A 119 3.19 1.31 -25.90
C PHE A 119 2.53 -0.04 -26.26
N LEU A 120 3.16 -0.82 -27.14
CA LEU A 120 2.70 -2.17 -27.45
C LEU A 120 2.94 -3.14 -26.29
N GLN A 121 4.13 -3.11 -25.70
CA GLN A 121 4.50 -3.96 -24.57
C GLN A 121 5.65 -3.33 -23.79
N ALA A 122 5.34 -2.69 -22.66
CA ALA A 122 6.35 -2.20 -21.73
C ALA A 122 7.04 -3.35 -20.99
N GLY A 123 8.36 -3.25 -20.84
CA GLY A 123 9.15 -4.14 -19.97
C GLY A 123 8.90 -3.84 -18.47
N ALA A 124 9.44 -4.69 -17.60
CA ALA A 124 9.26 -4.59 -16.15
C ALA A 124 9.73 -3.25 -15.55
N ASP A 125 10.80 -2.67 -16.12
CA ASP A 125 11.40 -1.40 -15.70
C ASP A 125 11.16 -0.27 -16.71
N GLU A 126 10.15 -0.39 -17.54
CA GLU A 126 9.77 0.57 -18.54
C GLU A 126 8.47 1.28 -18.18
N PHE A 127 8.53 2.59 -18.09
CA PHE A 127 7.42 3.44 -17.71
C PHE A 127 7.00 4.34 -18.86
N ILE A 128 5.68 4.55 -19.00
CA ILE A 128 5.06 5.36 -20.06
C ILE A 128 4.54 6.67 -19.47
N TYR A 129 3.76 6.56 -18.41
CA TYR A 129 3.08 7.67 -17.76
C TYR A 129 2.80 7.30 -16.31
N ALA A 130 3.00 8.23 -15.37
CA ALA A 130 2.96 7.92 -13.94
C ALA A 130 1.62 7.32 -13.45
N ARG A 131 0.50 7.62 -14.12
CA ARG A 131 -0.80 7.01 -13.82
C ARG A 131 -0.84 5.51 -14.18
N TYR A 132 0.02 5.06 -15.08
CA TYR A 132 0.16 3.65 -15.49
C TYR A 132 1.20 2.91 -14.64
N GLY A 133 2.22 3.63 -14.19
CA GLY A 133 3.30 3.14 -13.36
C GLY A 133 4.42 4.16 -13.24
N ASN A 134 5.17 4.08 -12.13
CA ASN A 134 6.28 4.97 -11.82
C ASN A 134 7.30 4.21 -10.97
N PRO A 135 8.63 4.43 -11.09
CA PRO A 135 9.61 3.67 -10.33
C PRO A 135 9.38 3.70 -8.81
N THR A 136 8.97 4.84 -8.24
CA THR A 136 8.70 4.95 -6.80
C THR A 136 7.44 4.19 -6.38
N THR A 137 6.35 4.28 -7.17
CA THR A 137 5.14 3.49 -6.88
C THR A 137 5.40 2.01 -7.01
N ARG A 138 6.24 1.61 -8.00
CA ARG A 138 6.59 0.19 -8.19
C ARG A 138 7.38 -0.38 -7.01
N MET A 139 8.33 0.36 -6.44
CA MET A 139 9.03 -0.05 -5.21
C MET A 139 8.05 -0.33 -4.06
N PHE A 140 7.03 0.51 -3.89
CA PHE A 140 6.00 0.32 -2.89
C PHE A 140 5.15 -0.93 -3.19
N GLU A 141 4.70 -1.10 -4.44
CA GLU A 141 3.90 -2.24 -4.88
C GLU A 141 4.62 -3.58 -4.64
N GLU A 142 5.89 -3.66 -5.00
CA GLU A 142 6.74 -4.86 -4.79
C GLU A 142 6.91 -5.17 -3.31
N ARG A 143 7.17 -4.14 -2.48
CA ARG A 143 7.35 -4.33 -1.03
C ARG A 143 6.09 -4.80 -0.33
N ILE A 144 4.93 -4.24 -0.65
CA ILE A 144 3.67 -4.66 -0.04
C ILE A 144 3.22 -6.04 -0.55
N ALA A 145 3.47 -6.37 -1.82
CA ALA A 145 3.19 -7.69 -2.37
C ALA A 145 4.02 -8.78 -1.65
N ALA A 146 5.32 -8.54 -1.48
CA ALA A 146 6.20 -9.45 -0.75
C ALA A 146 5.83 -9.61 0.74
N LEU A 147 5.31 -8.54 1.36
CA LEU A 147 4.84 -8.56 2.74
C LEU A 147 3.55 -9.37 2.88
N GLU A 148 2.58 -9.17 1.99
CA GLU A 148 1.32 -9.91 1.96
C GLU A 148 1.52 -11.38 1.51
N GLY A 149 2.59 -11.66 0.78
CA GLY A 149 2.86 -12.98 0.21
C GLY A 149 2.08 -13.24 -1.09
N CYS A 150 1.75 -12.19 -1.84
CA CYS A 150 1.11 -12.28 -3.15
C CYS A 150 2.09 -11.99 -4.29
N GLU A 151 1.66 -12.24 -5.54
CA GLU A 151 2.54 -12.11 -6.71
C GLU A 151 2.75 -10.65 -7.14
N ASP A 152 1.77 -9.78 -6.94
CA ASP A 152 1.83 -8.41 -7.41
C ASP A 152 0.85 -7.49 -6.66
N ALA A 153 1.02 -6.17 -6.84
CA ALA A 153 0.12 -5.17 -6.27
C ALA A 153 -0.05 -3.97 -7.21
N PHE A 154 -1.11 -3.20 -7.01
CA PHE A 154 -1.36 -1.92 -7.68
C PHE A 154 -1.68 -0.83 -6.64
N ALA A 155 -0.85 0.20 -6.59
CA ALA A 155 -0.99 1.32 -5.67
C ALA A 155 -2.10 2.29 -6.12
N THR A 156 -3.01 2.61 -5.20
CA THR A 156 -4.20 3.42 -5.48
C THR A 156 -4.22 4.73 -4.67
N ALA A 157 -4.96 5.72 -5.15
CA ALA A 157 -5.04 7.05 -4.55
C ALA A 157 -5.65 7.06 -3.13
N SER A 158 -6.42 6.04 -2.77
CA SER A 158 -7.04 5.88 -1.44
C SER A 158 -7.48 4.45 -1.21
N GLY A 159 -7.75 4.08 0.06
CA GLY A 159 -8.33 2.76 0.36
C GLY A 159 -9.66 2.51 -0.35
N MET A 160 -10.52 3.52 -0.48
CA MET A 160 -11.78 3.38 -1.22
C MET A 160 -11.58 3.21 -2.73
N ALA A 161 -10.51 3.78 -3.30
CA ALA A 161 -10.11 3.50 -4.67
C ALA A 161 -9.68 2.04 -4.83
N ALA A 162 -9.01 1.46 -3.82
CA ALA A 162 -8.64 0.04 -3.80
C ALA A 162 -9.90 -0.85 -3.72
N VAL A 163 -10.80 -0.60 -2.78
CA VAL A 163 -12.05 -1.38 -2.63
C VAL A 163 -12.89 -1.33 -3.90
N ASN A 164 -13.19 -0.12 -4.39
CA ASN A 164 -13.97 0.03 -5.62
C ASN A 164 -13.24 -0.56 -6.83
N GLY A 165 -11.92 -0.36 -6.92
CA GLY A 165 -11.11 -0.91 -8.01
C GLY A 165 -11.08 -2.43 -8.03
N ALA A 166 -10.91 -3.09 -6.88
CA ALA A 166 -10.92 -4.54 -6.78
C ALA A 166 -12.27 -5.14 -7.22
N LEU A 167 -13.39 -4.53 -6.82
CA LEU A 167 -14.72 -5.00 -7.15
C LEU A 167 -15.14 -4.61 -8.57
N ALA A 168 -15.15 -3.32 -8.90
CA ALA A 168 -15.69 -2.81 -10.15
C ALA A 168 -14.87 -3.20 -11.39
N SER A 169 -13.57 -3.50 -11.25
CA SER A 169 -12.76 -3.95 -12.38
C SER A 169 -13.22 -5.30 -12.95
N MET A 170 -13.68 -6.19 -12.09
CA MET A 170 -14.07 -7.56 -12.48
C MET A 170 -15.57 -7.77 -12.66
N LEU A 171 -16.40 -6.99 -12.00
CA LEU A 171 -17.85 -7.18 -12.00
C LEU A 171 -18.54 -6.59 -13.23
N ARG A 172 -19.65 -7.21 -13.64
CA ARG A 172 -20.51 -6.80 -14.75
C ARG A 172 -21.97 -6.83 -14.31
N ALA A 173 -22.86 -6.20 -15.08
CA ALA A 173 -24.28 -6.27 -14.85
C ALA A 173 -24.78 -7.72 -14.81
N GLY A 174 -25.56 -8.06 -13.80
CA GLY A 174 -26.06 -9.41 -13.55
C GLY A 174 -25.18 -10.27 -12.64
N ASP A 175 -23.91 -9.88 -12.41
CA ASP A 175 -23.03 -10.58 -11.48
C ASP A 175 -23.56 -10.50 -10.04
N HIS A 176 -23.17 -11.47 -9.22
CA HIS A 176 -23.56 -11.57 -7.82
C HIS A 176 -22.35 -11.51 -6.90
N VAL A 177 -22.48 -10.70 -5.85
CA VAL A 177 -21.51 -10.59 -4.75
C VAL A 177 -22.20 -10.96 -3.44
N VAL A 178 -21.53 -11.79 -2.62
CA VAL A 178 -21.93 -12.02 -1.23
C VAL A 178 -20.97 -11.27 -0.32
N SER A 179 -21.48 -10.52 0.64
CA SER A 179 -20.66 -9.70 1.52
C SER A 179 -21.05 -9.85 2.98
N SER A 180 -20.08 -9.72 3.89
CA SER A 180 -20.40 -9.46 5.29
C SER A 180 -21.15 -8.13 5.42
N ARG A 181 -22.13 -8.08 6.36
CA ARG A 181 -22.84 -6.83 6.68
C ARG A 181 -22.03 -5.89 7.59
N ALA A 182 -21.08 -6.45 8.36
CA ALA A 182 -20.25 -5.68 9.25
C ALA A 182 -19.07 -5.11 8.47
N LEU A 183 -19.26 -3.94 7.86
CA LEU A 183 -18.30 -3.23 7.02
C LEU A 183 -18.20 -1.77 7.40
N PHE A 184 -17.08 -1.16 7.03
CA PHE A 184 -16.94 0.28 7.00
C PHE A 184 -18.02 0.94 6.13
N GLY A 185 -18.63 2.03 6.62
CA GLY A 185 -19.79 2.62 5.96
C GLY A 185 -19.60 3.01 4.49
N SER A 186 -18.36 3.35 4.06
CA SER A 186 -18.10 3.61 2.65
C SER A 186 -17.99 2.33 1.81
N CYS A 187 -17.58 1.21 2.40
CA CYS A 187 -17.61 -0.10 1.72
C CYS A 187 -19.05 -0.55 1.51
N LEU A 188 -19.93 -0.39 2.52
CA LEU A 188 -21.36 -0.60 2.38
C LEU A 188 -21.94 0.27 1.24
N TYR A 189 -21.61 1.56 1.20
CA TYR A 189 -22.06 2.46 0.14
C TYR A 189 -21.64 2.01 -1.26
N VAL A 190 -20.41 1.50 -1.41
CA VAL A 190 -19.96 0.94 -2.69
C VAL A 190 -20.82 -0.26 -3.10
N LEU A 191 -21.10 -1.17 -2.18
CA LEU A 191 -21.90 -2.38 -2.45
C LEU A 191 -23.37 -2.06 -2.68
N GLU A 192 -23.99 -1.26 -1.81
CA GLU A 192 -25.44 -1.00 -1.82
C GLU A 192 -25.86 0.02 -2.88
N GLU A 193 -25.01 1.04 -3.13
CA GLU A 193 -25.39 2.17 -3.95
C GLU A 193 -24.62 2.25 -5.27
N VAL A 194 -23.31 2.01 -5.26
CA VAL A 194 -22.50 2.19 -6.48
C VAL A 194 -22.67 0.99 -7.40
N LEU A 195 -22.37 -0.21 -6.93
CA LEU A 195 -22.37 -1.41 -7.75
C LEU A 195 -23.78 -1.80 -8.23
N THR A 196 -24.79 -1.60 -7.39
CA THR A 196 -26.20 -1.89 -7.75
C THR A 196 -26.71 -0.99 -8.88
N ARG A 197 -26.24 0.26 -8.99
CA ARG A 197 -26.57 1.15 -10.13
C ARG A 197 -26.09 0.58 -11.47
N PHE A 198 -25.06 -0.24 -11.45
CA PHE A 198 -24.53 -0.91 -12.64
C PHE A 198 -25.04 -2.35 -12.79
N GLY A 199 -26.12 -2.70 -12.06
CA GLY A 199 -26.80 -3.98 -12.19
C GLY A 199 -26.12 -5.16 -11.49
N VAL A 200 -25.17 -4.93 -10.59
CA VAL A 200 -24.59 -5.97 -9.74
C VAL A 200 -25.58 -6.29 -8.61
N ARG A 201 -25.78 -7.57 -8.33
CA ARG A 201 -26.61 -8.05 -7.21
C ARG A 201 -25.73 -8.28 -5.99
N VAL A 202 -26.17 -7.81 -4.82
CA VAL A 202 -25.42 -7.96 -3.56
C VAL A 202 -26.32 -8.66 -2.52
N THR A 203 -25.77 -9.68 -1.87
CA THR A 203 -26.38 -10.36 -0.72
C THR A 203 -25.50 -10.16 0.51
N PHE A 204 -26.08 -9.65 1.61
CA PHE A 204 -25.37 -9.48 2.88
C PHE A 204 -25.67 -10.63 3.83
N VAL A 205 -24.60 -11.10 4.50
CA VAL A 205 -24.67 -12.17 5.50
C VAL A 205 -24.05 -11.71 6.81
N ASP A 206 -24.27 -12.46 7.87
CA ASP A 206 -23.48 -12.37 9.10
C ASP A 206 -22.10 -12.92 8.84
N GLY A 207 -21.07 -12.09 9.03
CA GLY A 207 -19.69 -12.47 8.70
C GLY A 207 -19.15 -13.63 9.55
N ALA A 208 -19.62 -13.76 10.80
CA ALA A 208 -19.24 -14.83 11.70
C ALA A 208 -20.02 -16.13 11.49
N ASP A 209 -21.13 -16.11 10.75
CA ASP A 209 -21.98 -17.26 10.50
C ASP A 209 -21.61 -18.00 9.20
N LEU A 210 -20.81 -19.07 9.32
CA LEU A 210 -20.44 -19.93 8.19
C LEU A 210 -21.64 -20.61 7.50
N ALA A 211 -22.76 -20.82 8.21
CA ALA A 211 -23.96 -21.40 7.61
C ALA A 211 -24.62 -20.37 6.69
N ALA A 212 -24.65 -19.09 7.07
CA ALA A 212 -25.15 -18.02 6.24
C ALA A 212 -24.31 -17.85 4.95
N TRP A 213 -22.97 -17.94 5.06
CA TRP A 213 -22.09 -17.95 3.88
C TRP A 213 -22.42 -19.12 2.93
N ARG A 214 -22.53 -20.35 3.46
CA ARG A 214 -22.86 -21.54 2.64
C ARG A 214 -24.24 -21.42 1.96
N ALA A 215 -25.20 -20.79 2.59
CA ALA A 215 -26.52 -20.59 2.00
C ALA A 215 -26.54 -19.51 0.90
N ALA A 216 -25.74 -18.46 1.05
CA ALA A 216 -25.74 -17.30 0.16
C ALA A 216 -24.81 -17.48 -1.06
N VAL A 217 -23.66 -18.13 -0.89
CA VAL A 217 -22.68 -18.35 -1.97
C VAL A 217 -23.15 -19.49 -2.88
N THR A 218 -23.35 -19.18 -4.15
CA THR A 218 -23.87 -20.11 -5.15
C THR A 218 -22.95 -20.17 -6.37
N PRO A 219 -23.09 -21.14 -7.29
CA PRO A 219 -22.28 -21.21 -8.52
C PRO A 219 -22.35 -19.96 -9.42
N GLY A 220 -23.32 -19.07 -9.20
CA GLY A 220 -23.43 -17.78 -9.89
C GLY A 220 -22.78 -16.61 -9.14
N THR A 221 -22.24 -16.84 -7.95
CA THR A 221 -21.51 -15.81 -7.18
C THR A 221 -20.14 -15.57 -7.81
N LYS A 222 -19.82 -14.31 -8.10
CA LYS A 222 -18.54 -13.91 -8.70
C LYS A 222 -17.48 -13.62 -7.66
N ALA A 223 -17.87 -13.02 -6.54
CA ALA A 223 -16.95 -12.69 -5.46
C ALA A 223 -17.65 -12.74 -4.11
N VAL A 224 -16.88 -13.00 -3.08
CA VAL A 224 -17.22 -12.67 -1.70
C VAL A 224 -16.35 -11.49 -1.26
N PHE A 225 -16.92 -10.58 -0.44
CA PHE A 225 -16.23 -9.42 0.11
C PHE A 225 -16.48 -9.27 1.59
N PHE A 226 -15.43 -9.08 2.38
CA PHE A 226 -15.54 -8.84 3.82
C PHE A 226 -14.28 -8.16 4.38
N GLU A 227 -14.44 -7.52 5.56
CA GLU A 227 -13.31 -7.09 6.38
C GLU A 227 -12.83 -8.26 7.23
N SER A 228 -11.52 -8.50 7.31
CA SER A 228 -10.93 -9.55 8.13
C SER A 228 -11.27 -9.39 9.63
N MET A 229 -11.36 -8.14 10.05
CA MET A 229 -11.85 -7.69 11.36
C MET A 229 -12.70 -6.45 11.17
N SER A 230 -13.95 -6.48 11.59
CA SER A 230 -14.95 -5.45 11.29
C SER A 230 -14.74 -4.16 12.07
N ASN A 231 -15.15 -3.06 11.49
CA ASN A 231 -15.21 -1.75 12.08
C ASN A 231 -16.66 -1.40 12.47
N PRO A 232 -17.00 -1.04 13.71
CA PRO A 232 -16.12 -0.80 14.87
C PRO A 232 -16.09 -1.94 15.89
N THR A 233 -16.82 -3.01 15.66
CA THR A 233 -17.12 -4.04 16.67
C THR A 233 -16.10 -5.19 16.69
N LEU A 234 -15.03 -5.11 15.89
CA LEU A 234 -13.88 -6.03 15.90
C LEU A 234 -14.28 -7.51 15.76
N GLU A 235 -15.43 -7.77 15.12
CA GLU A 235 -15.86 -9.12 14.77
C GLU A 235 -14.97 -9.68 13.67
N LEU A 236 -14.50 -10.91 13.82
CA LEU A 236 -13.65 -11.57 12.85
C LEU A 236 -14.47 -12.43 11.89
N VAL A 237 -14.07 -12.42 10.64
CA VAL A 237 -14.47 -13.41 9.64
C VAL A 237 -13.38 -14.48 9.55
N ASP A 238 -13.76 -15.75 9.60
CA ASP A 238 -12.84 -16.87 9.36
C ASP A 238 -12.48 -16.90 7.86
N ILE A 239 -11.34 -16.28 7.54
CA ILE A 239 -10.88 -16.13 6.15
C ILE A 239 -10.74 -17.51 5.50
N THR A 240 -10.16 -18.47 6.21
CA THR A 240 -9.88 -19.81 5.67
C THR A 240 -11.18 -20.57 5.34
N GLU A 241 -12.15 -20.56 6.23
CA GLU A 241 -13.40 -21.29 6.00
C GLU A 241 -14.29 -20.59 4.95
N VAL A 242 -14.36 -19.25 4.96
CA VAL A 242 -15.11 -18.51 3.93
C VAL A 242 -14.45 -18.69 2.55
N SER A 243 -13.12 -18.72 2.48
CA SER A 243 -12.40 -18.99 1.23
C SER A 243 -12.72 -20.37 0.67
N LYS A 244 -12.76 -21.41 1.50
CA LYS A 244 -13.17 -22.77 1.08
C LYS A 244 -14.59 -22.78 0.52
N ILE A 245 -15.52 -22.07 1.16
CA ILE A 245 -16.91 -21.97 0.69
C ILE A 245 -16.97 -21.27 -0.65
N ALA A 246 -16.30 -20.15 -0.81
CA ALA A 246 -16.29 -19.34 -2.02
C ALA A 246 -15.65 -20.10 -3.20
N HIS A 247 -14.47 -20.67 -3.00
CA HIS A 247 -13.74 -21.41 -4.04
C HIS A 247 -14.49 -22.67 -4.50
N ALA A 248 -15.19 -23.35 -3.60
CA ALA A 248 -16.02 -24.51 -3.98
C ALA A 248 -17.14 -24.12 -5.00
N MET A 249 -17.54 -22.85 -5.05
CA MET A 249 -18.52 -22.31 -5.98
C MET A 249 -17.91 -21.48 -7.13
N GLY A 250 -16.57 -21.40 -7.19
CA GLY A 250 -15.83 -20.65 -8.21
C GLY A 250 -15.86 -19.12 -8.01
N ALA A 251 -16.18 -18.65 -6.80
CA ALA A 251 -16.18 -17.24 -6.46
C ALA A 251 -14.78 -16.80 -5.95
N LEU A 252 -14.35 -15.59 -6.32
CA LEU A 252 -13.14 -14.97 -5.79
C LEU A 252 -13.37 -14.43 -4.37
N VAL A 253 -12.33 -14.50 -3.56
CA VAL A 253 -12.31 -13.99 -2.18
C VAL A 253 -11.57 -12.67 -2.12
N ILE A 254 -12.28 -11.58 -1.83
CA ILE A 254 -11.74 -10.23 -1.70
C ILE A 254 -11.81 -9.81 -0.23
N VAL A 255 -10.67 -9.55 0.38
CA VAL A 255 -10.56 -9.22 1.82
C VAL A 255 -10.06 -7.80 2.00
N ASP A 256 -10.80 -6.98 2.74
CA ASP A 256 -10.26 -5.75 3.33
C ASP A 256 -9.53 -6.10 4.63
N ASN A 257 -8.21 -6.02 4.59
CA ASN A 257 -7.34 -6.46 5.70
C ASN A 257 -6.75 -5.29 6.50
N VAL A 258 -7.40 -4.14 6.46
CA VAL A 258 -6.88 -2.88 7.05
C VAL A 258 -6.69 -3.00 8.55
N PHE A 259 -7.64 -3.60 9.29
CA PHE A 259 -7.58 -3.68 10.76
C PHE A 259 -6.58 -4.72 11.25
N SER A 260 -6.57 -5.88 10.61
CA SER A 260 -5.63 -6.96 10.98
C SER A 260 -4.19 -6.66 10.54
N THR A 261 -3.98 -5.79 9.57
CA THR A 261 -2.70 -5.46 8.94
C THR A 261 -1.96 -6.69 8.37
N PRO A 262 -1.06 -6.54 7.42
CA PRO A 262 -0.27 -7.67 6.91
C PRO A 262 0.76 -8.19 7.96
N ILE A 263 0.87 -7.52 9.12
CA ILE A 263 1.76 -7.94 10.20
C ILE A 263 1.14 -9.06 11.05
N PHE A 264 -0.17 -9.01 11.26
CA PHE A 264 -0.87 -10.03 12.05
C PHE A 264 -1.61 -11.05 11.19
N SER A 265 -2.08 -10.65 10.01
CA SER A 265 -2.82 -11.54 9.11
C SER A 265 -2.34 -11.38 7.67
N GLN A 266 -1.71 -12.41 7.14
CA GLN A 266 -1.44 -12.54 5.69
C GLN A 266 -2.66 -13.23 5.07
N ALA A 267 -3.62 -12.44 4.60
CA ALA A 267 -4.91 -12.95 4.14
C ALA A 267 -4.79 -13.85 2.89
N VAL A 268 -3.80 -13.62 2.03
CA VAL A 268 -3.50 -14.49 0.88
C VAL A 268 -3.13 -15.91 1.34
N ALA A 269 -2.29 -16.04 2.37
CA ALA A 269 -1.93 -17.35 2.92
C ALA A 269 -3.11 -18.10 3.55
N GLN A 270 -4.20 -17.37 3.88
CA GLN A 270 -5.43 -17.91 4.44
C GLN A 270 -6.50 -18.19 3.37
N GLY A 271 -6.21 -17.90 2.09
CA GLY A 271 -7.06 -18.23 0.96
C GLY A 271 -7.71 -17.03 0.27
N ALA A 272 -7.37 -15.79 0.62
CA ALA A 272 -7.82 -14.62 -0.13
C ALA A 272 -7.17 -14.56 -1.52
N ASP A 273 -7.95 -14.29 -2.56
CA ASP A 273 -7.45 -14.09 -3.92
C ASP A 273 -6.99 -12.65 -4.15
N VAL A 274 -7.69 -11.71 -3.52
CA VAL A 274 -7.44 -10.27 -3.59
C VAL A 274 -7.51 -9.68 -2.19
N VAL A 275 -6.50 -8.91 -1.83
CA VAL A 275 -6.47 -8.19 -0.56
C VAL A 275 -6.39 -6.69 -0.82
N VAL A 276 -7.17 -5.92 -0.10
CA VAL A 276 -7.14 -4.46 -0.19
C VAL A 276 -6.71 -3.84 1.14
N TYR A 277 -5.95 -2.76 1.03
CA TYR A 277 -5.53 -1.95 2.18
C TYR A 277 -5.83 -0.47 1.95
N SER A 278 -6.30 0.19 3.00
CA SER A 278 -6.12 1.64 3.14
C SER A 278 -4.74 1.90 3.73
N THR A 279 -3.79 2.31 2.90
CA THR A 279 -2.42 2.60 3.36
C THR A 279 -2.35 3.85 4.23
N THR A 280 -3.42 4.65 4.24
CA THR A 280 -3.68 5.79 5.14
C THR A 280 -3.58 5.44 6.63
N LYS A 281 -3.71 4.16 6.98
CA LYS A 281 -3.81 3.64 8.36
C LYS A 281 -2.41 3.22 8.86
N HIS A 282 -2.25 2.01 9.32
CA HIS A 282 -0.99 1.50 9.89
C HIS A 282 0.21 1.59 8.94
N ILE A 283 0.00 1.49 7.62
CA ILE A 283 1.11 1.53 6.64
C ILE A 283 1.78 2.91 6.66
N ASP A 284 1.01 3.99 6.56
CA ASP A 284 1.53 5.35 6.82
C ASP A 284 1.92 5.52 8.29
N GLY A 285 1.00 5.22 9.21
CA GLY A 285 1.19 5.18 10.65
C GLY A 285 1.47 6.52 11.33
N GLN A 286 1.36 7.64 10.63
CA GLN A 286 1.67 8.98 11.17
C GLN A 286 0.70 10.08 10.67
N GLY A 287 -0.40 9.69 10.01
CA GLY A 287 -1.43 10.62 9.56
C GLY A 287 -0.97 11.60 8.47
N ARG A 288 0.00 11.22 7.62
CA ARG A 288 0.65 12.10 6.63
C ARG A 288 -0.03 12.09 5.26
N ALA A 289 -0.51 10.92 4.81
CA ALA A 289 -0.99 10.77 3.44
C ALA A 289 -2.16 9.80 3.30
N LEU A 290 -3.00 10.04 2.30
CA LEU A 290 -4.03 9.11 1.85
C LEU A 290 -3.45 8.16 0.81
N GLY A 291 -3.83 6.90 0.87
CA GLY A 291 -3.46 5.93 -0.12
C GLY A 291 -4.18 4.60 0.07
N GLY A 292 -4.04 3.73 -0.91
CA GLY A 292 -4.54 2.37 -0.87
C GLY A 292 -3.71 1.46 -1.75
N VAL A 293 -3.98 0.17 -1.70
CA VAL A 293 -3.34 -0.82 -2.57
C VAL A 293 -4.25 -2.02 -2.76
N ILE A 294 -4.21 -2.61 -3.95
CA ILE A 294 -4.82 -3.88 -4.31
C ILE A 294 -3.69 -4.89 -4.46
N CYS A 295 -3.72 -5.98 -3.70
CA CYS A 295 -2.76 -7.08 -3.73
C CYS A 295 -3.43 -8.32 -4.30
N GLY A 296 -2.71 -9.16 -5.07
CA GLY A 296 -3.27 -10.38 -5.64
C GLY A 296 -2.33 -11.09 -6.59
N THR A 297 -2.87 -11.98 -7.43
CA THR A 297 -2.10 -12.60 -8.49
C THR A 297 -1.68 -11.58 -9.55
N LYS A 298 -0.56 -11.83 -10.20
CA LYS A 298 -0.08 -10.97 -11.29
C LYS A 298 -1.11 -10.82 -12.41
N ASP A 299 -1.84 -11.88 -12.71
CA ASP A 299 -2.89 -11.85 -13.72
C ASP A 299 -4.07 -10.96 -13.30
N PHE A 300 -4.55 -11.07 -12.07
CA PHE A 300 -5.60 -10.18 -11.59
C PHE A 300 -5.12 -8.72 -11.58
N ILE A 301 -3.95 -8.46 -11.04
CA ILE A 301 -3.42 -7.10 -10.93
C ILE A 301 -3.20 -6.49 -12.31
N ARG A 302 -2.47 -7.16 -13.23
CA ARG A 302 -2.06 -6.54 -14.50
C ARG A 302 -3.10 -6.63 -15.61
N LYS A 303 -3.99 -7.65 -15.61
CA LYS A 303 -4.99 -7.83 -16.67
C LYS A 303 -6.39 -7.33 -16.28
N VAL A 304 -6.70 -7.20 -14.97
CA VAL A 304 -8.03 -6.84 -14.48
C VAL A 304 -8.00 -5.48 -13.76
N ALA A 305 -7.27 -5.37 -12.64
CA ALA A 305 -7.29 -4.17 -11.80
C ALA A 305 -6.59 -2.97 -12.47
N GLU A 306 -5.35 -3.14 -12.96
CA GLU A 306 -4.57 -2.04 -13.56
C GLU A 306 -5.28 -1.38 -14.75
N PRO A 307 -5.83 -2.10 -15.77
CA PRO A 307 -6.54 -1.45 -16.86
C PRO A 307 -7.69 -0.58 -16.38
N TYR A 308 -8.46 -1.04 -15.40
CA TYR A 308 -9.53 -0.25 -14.80
C TYR A 308 -8.98 0.99 -14.08
N MET A 309 -8.01 0.81 -13.20
CA MET A 309 -7.47 1.89 -12.35
C MET A 309 -6.74 2.98 -13.16
N LYS A 310 -5.92 2.59 -14.13
CA LYS A 310 -5.20 3.55 -14.96
C LYS A 310 -6.10 4.40 -15.86
N HIS A 311 -7.27 3.88 -16.25
CA HIS A 311 -8.22 4.62 -17.08
C HIS A 311 -9.24 5.41 -16.27
N THR A 312 -9.56 5.00 -15.04
CA THR A 312 -10.46 5.73 -14.14
C THR A 312 -9.73 6.73 -13.23
N GLY A 313 -8.40 6.71 -13.19
CA GLY A 313 -7.60 7.75 -12.53
C GLY A 313 -7.31 7.49 -11.04
N GLY A 314 -7.57 6.31 -10.53
CA GLY A 314 -7.40 5.97 -9.12
C GLY A 314 -5.95 5.64 -8.67
N SER A 315 -4.92 6.03 -9.42
CA SER A 315 -3.51 5.69 -9.15
C SER A 315 -2.89 6.56 -8.06
N MET A 316 -1.96 5.98 -7.28
CA MET A 316 -1.20 6.69 -6.23
C MET A 316 -0.14 7.63 -6.83
N SER A 317 0.09 8.77 -6.18
CA SER A 317 1.20 9.65 -6.55
C SER A 317 2.56 9.09 -6.10
N PRO A 318 3.66 9.35 -6.83
CA PRO A 318 5.00 8.91 -6.41
C PRO A 318 5.41 9.45 -5.03
N PHE A 319 5.01 10.67 -4.69
CA PHE A 319 5.29 11.24 -3.38
C PHE A 319 4.58 10.48 -2.26
N THR A 320 3.31 10.15 -2.46
CA THR A 320 2.55 9.31 -1.52
C THR A 320 3.20 7.93 -1.37
N ALA A 321 3.58 7.29 -2.48
CA ALA A 321 4.25 5.99 -2.46
C ALA A 321 5.56 6.02 -1.66
N TRP A 322 6.34 7.10 -1.79
CA TRP A 322 7.54 7.29 -1.00
C TRP A 322 7.26 7.43 0.51
N ILE A 323 6.20 8.16 0.89
CA ILE A 323 5.75 8.22 2.29
C ILE A 323 5.39 6.82 2.81
N MET A 324 4.67 6.03 2.00
CA MET A 324 4.29 4.67 2.36
C MET A 324 5.51 3.75 2.52
N LEU A 325 6.50 3.84 1.62
CA LEU A 325 7.76 3.12 1.72
C LEU A 325 8.48 3.39 3.05
N ASN A 326 8.57 4.66 3.45
CA ASN A 326 9.15 5.04 4.74
C ASN A 326 8.33 4.53 5.93
N GLY A 327 7.00 4.58 5.84
CA GLY A 327 6.10 4.04 6.85
C GLY A 327 6.27 2.54 7.05
N MET A 328 6.45 1.79 5.95
CA MET A 328 6.62 0.34 5.99
C MET A 328 7.87 -0.11 6.74
N GLN A 329 8.98 0.63 6.68
CA GLN A 329 10.23 0.23 7.34
C GLN A 329 10.08 -0.02 8.84
N THR A 330 9.14 0.65 9.50
CA THR A 330 8.86 0.52 10.93
C THR A 330 7.51 -0.14 11.25
N LEU A 331 6.80 -0.63 10.24
CA LEU A 331 5.42 -1.13 10.39
C LEU A 331 5.32 -2.26 11.41
N ASP A 332 6.18 -3.28 11.35
CA ASP A 332 6.18 -4.40 12.30
C ASP A 332 6.44 -3.92 13.75
N LEU A 333 7.41 -3.04 13.93
CA LEU A 333 7.71 -2.50 15.26
C LEU A 333 6.52 -1.73 15.85
N ARG A 334 5.90 -0.87 15.04
CA ARG A 334 4.75 -0.06 15.47
C ARG A 334 3.53 -0.92 15.77
N CYS A 335 3.17 -1.84 14.87
CA CYS A 335 2.00 -2.69 15.08
C CYS A 335 2.13 -3.56 16.33
N ARG A 336 3.31 -4.15 16.60
CA ARG A 336 3.51 -4.97 17.80
C ARG A 336 3.44 -4.14 19.06
N ALA A 337 4.13 -3.01 19.14
CA ALA A 337 4.07 -2.12 20.29
C ALA A 337 2.62 -1.64 20.57
N MET A 338 1.88 -1.25 19.53
CA MET A 338 0.47 -0.86 19.65
C MET A 338 -0.42 -2.02 20.12
N ALA A 339 -0.18 -3.25 19.67
CA ALA A 339 -0.97 -4.40 20.04
C ALA A 339 -0.71 -4.84 21.50
N ASP A 340 0.54 -4.77 21.94
CA ASP A 340 0.90 -5.05 23.33
C ASP A 340 0.22 -4.03 24.28
N ALA A 341 0.31 -2.74 23.96
CA ALA A 341 -0.36 -1.68 24.69
C ALA A 341 -1.91 -1.82 24.65
N ALA A 342 -2.47 -2.24 23.50
CA ALA A 342 -3.92 -2.47 23.38
C ALA A 342 -4.41 -3.60 24.29
N LEU A 343 -3.62 -4.66 24.44
CA LEU A 343 -3.96 -5.76 25.36
C LEU A 343 -3.97 -5.30 26.83
N ASP A 344 -2.99 -4.51 27.24
CA ASP A 344 -2.92 -4.00 28.61
C ASP A 344 -4.07 -3.01 28.89
N ILE A 345 -4.37 -2.12 27.97
CA ILE A 345 -5.52 -1.21 28.05
C ILE A 345 -6.84 -2.00 28.13
N ALA A 346 -7.01 -3.02 27.27
CA ALA A 346 -8.23 -3.82 27.28
C ALA A 346 -8.47 -4.53 28.62
N ARG A 347 -7.41 -5.05 29.26
CA ARG A 347 -7.48 -5.66 30.59
C ARG A 347 -7.91 -4.66 31.67
N VAL A 348 -7.35 -3.45 31.64
CA VAL A 348 -7.74 -2.39 32.58
C VAL A 348 -9.20 -2.00 32.39
N LEU A 349 -9.64 -1.79 31.15
CA LEU A 349 -11.03 -1.44 30.84
C LEU A 349 -12.01 -2.56 31.23
N GLU A 350 -11.63 -3.83 31.06
CA GLU A 350 -12.47 -4.97 31.42
C GLU A 350 -12.74 -5.07 32.94
N SER A 351 -11.81 -4.58 33.74
CA SER A 351 -11.95 -4.56 35.20
C SER A 351 -12.73 -3.34 35.75
N ASP A 352 -13.05 -2.34 34.93
CA ASP A 352 -13.71 -1.11 35.37
C ASP A 352 -15.23 -1.25 35.42
N ALA A 353 -15.83 -0.97 36.55
CA ALA A 353 -17.26 -1.11 36.79
C ALA A 353 -18.14 -0.17 35.93
N ARG A 354 -17.59 0.89 35.38
CA ARG A 354 -18.27 1.86 34.51
C ARG A 354 -18.38 1.36 33.05
N ILE A 355 -17.59 0.35 32.71
CA ILE A 355 -17.64 -0.30 31.41
C ILE A 355 -18.64 -1.45 31.45
N SER A 356 -19.52 -1.53 30.46
CA SER A 356 -20.50 -2.63 30.34
C SER A 356 -19.94 -3.80 29.54
N LYS A 357 -19.07 -3.53 28.58
CA LYS A 357 -18.47 -4.52 27.68
C LYS A 357 -17.16 -3.99 27.12
N VAL A 358 -16.14 -4.85 27.06
CA VAL A 358 -14.92 -4.64 26.26
C VAL A 358 -14.97 -5.59 25.07
N ILE A 359 -14.67 -5.09 23.90
CA ILE A 359 -14.62 -5.86 22.64
C ILE A 359 -13.17 -5.78 22.16
N PHE A 360 -12.40 -6.81 22.46
CA PHE A 360 -11.01 -6.94 22.03
C PHE A 360 -10.68 -8.43 21.85
N PRO A 361 -10.42 -8.88 20.62
CA PRO A 361 -10.20 -10.30 20.32
C PRO A 361 -8.99 -10.92 21.02
N GLY A 362 -8.06 -10.10 21.53
CA GLY A 362 -6.93 -10.53 22.36
C GLY A 362 -7.29 -10.95 23.78
N LEU A 363 -8.48 -10.61 24.30
CA LEU A 363 -8.94 -11.05 25.62
C LEU A 363 -9.54 -12.45 25.56
N PRO A 364 -9.24 -13.34 26.53
CA PRO A 364 -9.87 -14.66 26.63
C PRO A 364 -11.40 -14.62 26.76
N SER A 365 -11.96 -13.53 27.25
CA SER A 365 -13.41 -13.29 27.37
C SER A 365 -14.11 -13.02 26.03
N HIS A 366 -13.36 -12.68 24.99
CA HIS A 366 -13.94 -12.42 23.68
C HIS A 366 -14.39 -13.73 23.02
N PRO A 367 -15.62 -13.81 22.48
CA PRO A 367 -16.18 -15.05 21.92
C PRO A 367 -15.35 -15.63 20.77
N GLN A 368 -14.64 -14.79 20.02
CA GLN A 368 -13.77 -15.21 18.91
C GLN A 368 -12.28 -15.18 19.25
N HIS A 369 -11.90 -15.21 20.55
CA HIS A 369 -10.50 -15.21 20.98
C HIS A 369 -9.69 -16.34 20.31
N ALA A 370 -10.21 -17.55 20.29
CA ALA A 370 -9.53 -18.69 19.68
C ALA A 370 -9.26 -18.48 18.19
N LEU A 371 -10.24 -17.93 17.46
CA LEU A 371 -10.08 -17.57 16.04
C LEU A 371 -9.03 -16.47 15.85
N ALA A 372 -9.07 -15.42 16.69
CA ALA A 372 -8.09 -14.33 16.63
C ALA A 372 -6.66 -14.84 16.83
N MET A 373 -6.46 -15.71 17.82
CA MET A 373 -5.13 -16.30 18.08
C MET A 373 -4.67 -17.22 16.95
N ALA A 374 -5.58 -18.00 16.36
CA ALA A 374 -5.25 -18.87 15.24
C ALA A 374 -4.95 -18.08 13.97
N GLN A 375 -5.74 -17.05 13.64
CA GLN A 375 -5.66 -16.29 12.39
C GLN A 375 -4.60 -15.19 12.42
N MET A 376 -4.41 -14.54 13.59
CA MET A 376 -3.60 -13.33 13.72
C MET A 376 -2.47 -13.46 14.76
N GLY A 377 -2.57 -14.38 15.71
CA GLY A 377 -1.67 -14.46 16.86
C GLY A 377 -1.73 -13.22 17.77
N SER A 378 -2.75 -12.38 17.63
CA SER A 378 -2.90 -11.08 18.30
C SER A 378 -4.36 -10.65 18.33
N GLY A 379 -4.72 -9.73 19.23
CA GLY A 379 -6.00 -9.02 19.22
C GLY A 379 -6.01 -7.79 18.31
N GLY A 380 -4.88 -7.44 17.71
CA GLY A 380 -4.73 -6.20 16.92
C GLY A 380 -4.46 -4.97 17.78
N THR A 381 -4.63 -3.79 17.19
CA THR A 381 -4.23 -2.48 17.75
C THR A 381 -5.43 -1.62 18.17
N LEU A 382 -6.65 -2.14 18.01
CA LEU A 382 -7.88 -1.40 18.32
C LEU A 382 -8.61 -2.08 19.46
N VAL A 383 -9.16 -1.27 20.37
CA VAL A 383 -10.00 -1.71 21.46
C VAL A 383 -11.34 -0.99 21.35
N SER A 384 -12.44 -1.71 21.33
CA SER A 384 -13.78 -1.12 21.46
C SER A 384 -14.38 -1.46 22.82
N PHE A 385 -15.09 -0.52 23.40
CA PHE A 385 -15.73 -0.71 24.70
C PHE A 385 -16.99 0.12 24.82
N ASP A 386 -17.91 -0.34 25.64
CA ASP A 386 -19.23 0.28 25.86
C ASP A 386 -19.31 0.88 27.26
N ILE A 387 -19.52 2.19 27.33
CA ILE A 387 -19.62 2.95 28.58
C ILE A 387 -21.07 2.93 29.07
N LYS A 388 -21.27 2.59 30.35
CA LYS A 388 -22.57 2.70 31.01
C LYS A 388 -23.03 4.16 31.06
N GLY A 389 -24.33 4.40 30.79
CA GLY A 389 -24.88 5.74 30.71
C GLY A 389 -25.00 6.30 29.29
N GLY A 390 -24.68 5.49 28.30
CA GLY A 390 -24.95 5.79 26.89
C GLY A 390 -24.16 6.98 26.35
N LYS A 391 -24.78 7.71 25.39
CA LYS A 391 -24.13 8.77 24.62
C LYS A 391 -23.57 9.90 25.51
N GLU A 392 -24.33 10.35 26.51
CA GLU A 392 -23.94 11.45 27.39
C GLU A 392 -22.69 11.11 28.20
N ALA A 393 -22.61 9.87 28.72
CA ALA A 393 -21.43 9.40 29.45
C ALA A 393 -20.23 9.23 28.48
N ALA A 394 -20.44 8.64 27.31
CA ALA A 394 -19.42 8.50 26.29
C ALA A 394 -18.84 9.86 25.83
N PHE A 395 -19.68 10.90 25.75
CA PHE A 395 -19.24 12.24 25.36
C PHE A 395 -18.46 12.92 26.50
N ARG A 396 -18.90 12.78 27.79
CA ARG A 396 -18.11 13.29 28.91
C ARG A 396 -16.75 12.61 28.98
N PHE A 397 -16.70 11.29 28.82
CA PHE A 397 -15.47 10.54 28.73
C PHE A 397 -14.55 11.07 27.63
N CYS A 398 -15.02 11.15 26.38
CA CYS A 398 -14.21 11.63 25.28
C CYS A 398 -13.69 13.06 25.51
N ASN A 399 -14.52 13.95 26.04
CA ASN A 399 -14.15 15.34 26.30
C ASN A 399 -13.16 15.53 27.45
N ALA A 400 -13.00 14.52 28.33
CA ALA A 400 -12.06 14.51 29.44
C ALA A 400 -10.69 13.93 29.07
N LEU A 401 -10.54 13.32 27.90
CA LEU A 401 -9.25 12.80 27.40
C LEU A 401 -8.27 13.96 27.12
N GLU A 402 -7.05 13.84 27.61
CA GLU A 402 -5.99 14.85 27.43
C GLU A 402 -4.92 14.40 26.45
N ILE A 403 -4.46 13.14 26.53
CA ILE A 403 -3.44 12.55 25.66
C ILE A 403 -4.10 12.01 24.39
N ILE A 404 -5.08 11.14 24.55
CA ILE A 404 -5.82 10.47 23.47
C ILE A 404 -6.69 11.49 22.76
N LYS A 405 -6.57 11.56 21.41
CA LYS A 405 -7.28 12.60 20.63
C LYS A 405 -8.59 12.08 20.06
N ILE A 406 -9.61 12.93 20.04
CA ILE A 406 -10.88 12.65 19.37
C ILE A 406 -10.68 12.78 17.87
N SER A 407 -10.77 11.68 17.14
CA SER A 407 -10.70 11.64 15.68
C SER A 407 -11.33 10.35 15.14
N ASN A 408 -11.67 10.34 13.86
CA ASN A 408 -12.30 9.20 13.19
C ASN A 408 -11.30 8.26 12.48
N ASN A 409 -9.99 8.57 12.53
CA ASN A 409 -8.95 7.74 11.89
C ASN A 409 -8.51 6.59 12.82
N LEU A 410 -7.47 5.85 12.43
CA LEU A 410 -6.87 4.75 13.19
C LEU A 410 -5.46 4.43 12.68
N GLY A 411 -4.70 3.64 13.46
CA GLY A 411 -3.38 3.17 13.06
C GLY A 411 -2.31 4.25 13.03
N ASP A 412 -2.56 5.40 13.67
CA ASP A 412 -1.60 6.50 13.83
C ASP A 412 -0.69 6.23 15.03
N ALA A 413 0.50 6.83 15.02
CA ALA A 413 1.41 6.85 16.16
C ALA A 413 0.78 7.50 17.41
N LYS A 414 -0.26 8.31 17.24
CA LYS A 414 -1.06 8.93 18.31
C LYS A 414 -2.31 8.11 18.56
N SER A 415 -2.63 7.90 19.83
CA SER A 415 -3.88 7.27 20.24
C SER A 415 -5.10 8.11 19.90
N ILE A 416 -6.14 7.46 19.40
CA ILE A 416 -7.33 8.11 18.84
C ILE A 416 -8.59 7.43 19.37
N ALA A 417 -9.50 8.21 19.97
CA ALA A 417 -10.83 7.79 20.39
C ALA A 417 -11.90 8.28 19.41
N THR A 418 -12.86 7.40 19.09
CA THR A 418 -13.99 7.67 18.20
C THR A 418 -15.28 7.18 18.84
N HIS A 419 -16.36 7.96 18.74
CA HIS A 419 -17.72 7.52 19.07
C HIS A 419 -18.44 7.09 17.77
N PRO A 420 -18.48 5.80 17.41
CA PRO A 420 -18.92 5.35 16.09
C PRO A 420 -20.37 5.73 15.77
N ALA A 421 -21.27 5.67 16.74
CA ALA A 421 -22.69 5.93 16.53
C ALA A 421 -23.00 7.32 15.99
N THR A 422 -22.14 8.32 16.28
CA THR A 422 -22.33 9.72 15.84
C THR A 422 -21.30 10.19 14.83
N THR A 423 -20.36 9.34 14.41
CA THR A 423 -19.31 9.67 13.46
C THR A 423 -19.26 8.69 12.30
N THR A 424 -18.45 7.66 12.36
CA THR A 424 -18.19 6.73 11.25
C THR A 424 -19.40 5.93 10.80
N HIS A 425 -20.38 5.71 11.67
CA HIS A 425 -21.62 4.97 11.42
C HIS A 425 -22.89 5.81 11.64
N GLN A 426 -22.74 7.15 11.63
CA GLN A 426 -23.86 8.07 11.86
C GLN A 426 -25.02 7.85 10.87
N ARG A 427 -24.71 7.57 9.61
CA ARG A 427 -25.72 7.43 8.54
C ARG A 427 -26.52 6.13 8.63
N LEU A 428 -26.08 5.13 9.38
CA LEU A 428 -26.82 3.88 9.52
C LEU A 428 -28.10 4.11 10.31
N PRO A 429 -29.24 3.57 9.87
CA PRO A 429 -30.48 3.53 10.66
C PRO A 429 -30.27 2.80 11.98
N GLN A 430 -31.04 3.16 13.01
CA GLN A 430 -30.90 2.54 14.33
C GLN A 430 -31.02 1.01 14.33
N PRO A 431 -31.97 0.39 13.60
CA PRO A 431 -32.04 -1.07 13.55
C PRO A 431 -30.76 -1.74 12.98
N GLN A 432 -30.07 -1.10 12.05
CA GLN A 432 -28.79 -1.63 11.54
C GLN A 432 -27.68 -1.46 12.55
N LYS A 433 -27.64 -0.33 13.30
CA LYS A 433 -26.70 -0.15 14.42
C LYS A 433 -26.89 -1.20 15.48
N ASP A 434 -28.14 -1.51 15.83
CA ASP A 434 -28.47 -2.50 16.86
C ASP A 434 -28.00 -3.91 16.45
N VAL A 435 -28.22 -4.30 15.19
CA VAL A 435 -27.75 -5.57 14.61
C VAL A 435 -26.22 -5.65 14.63
N LEU A 436 -25.52 -4.54 14.38
CA LEU A 436 -24.06 -4.46 14.40
C LEU A 436 -23.48 -4.28 15.81
N GLY A 437 -24.31 -4.17 16.86
CA GLY A 437 -23.84 -3.92 18.23
C GLY A 437 -23.25 -2.54 18.47
N ILE A 438 -23.63 -1.55 17.64
CA ILE A 438 -23.19 -0.15 17.76
C ILE A 438 -24.11 0.58 18.73
N THR A 439 -23.81 0.49 20.01
CA THR A 439 -24.58 1.11 21.09
C THR A 439 -24.33 2.62 21.18
N PRO A 440 -25.21 3.36 21.89
CA PRO A 440 -24.96 4.77 22.19
C PRO A 440 -23.75 5.02 23.11
N GLY A 441 -23.28 4.03 23.85
CA GLY A 441 -22.10 4.12 24.74
C GLY A 441 -20.79 3.64 24.10
N LEU A 442 -20.83 3.13 22.87
CA LEU A 442 -19.68 2.51 22.23
C LEU A 442 -18.60 3.54 21.87
N ILE A 443 -17.39 3.27 22.36
CA ILE A 443 -16.15 3.96 21.98
C ILE A 443 -15.24 2.97 21.25
N ARG A 444 -14.58 3.42 20.19
CA ARG A 444 -13.48 2.71 19.54
C ARG A 444 -12.18 3.48 19.80
N LEU A 445 -11.21 2.84 20.41
CA LEU A 445 -9.87 3.32 20.64
C LEU A 445 -8.91 2.70 19.62
N SER A 446 -8.16 3.51 18.88
CA SER A 446 -6.97 3.11 18.13
C SER A 446 -5.77 3.46 19.01
N VAL A 447 -5.06 2.45 19.47
CA VAL A 447 -3.91 2.62 20.37
C VAL A 447 -2.68 3.05 19.56
N GLY A 448 -2.00 4.09 20.03
CA GLY A 448 -0.79 4.65 19.44
C GLY A 448 0.50 4.07 20.02
N LEU A 449 1.53 4.91 20.06
CA LEU A 449 2.88 4.54 20.50
C LEU A 449 3.31 5.28 21.76
N GLU A 450 2.40 5.97 22.41
CA GLU A 450 2.63 6.62 23.70
C GLU A 450 2.92 5.57 24.79
N ASP A 451 3.53 5.99 25.89
CA ASP A 451 3.72 5.11 27.04
C ASP A 451 2.38 4.58 27.52
N VAL A 452 2.27 3.26 27.71
CA VAL A 452 1.01 2.61 28.05
C VAL A 452 0.50 3.03 29.46
N GLY A 453 1.41 3.35 30.37
CA GLY A 453 1.04 3.87 31.70
C GLY A 453 0.36 5.23 31.60
N ASP A 454 0.85 6.11 30.75
CA ASP A 454 0.26 7.43 30.50
C ASP A 454 -1.12 7.30 29.82
N LEU A 455 -1.27 6.39 28.87
CA LEU A 455 -2.57 6.11 28.23
C LEU A 455 -3.60 5.56 29.22
N ILE A 456 -3.18 4.62 30.08
CA ILE A 456 -4.05 4.09 31.13
C ILE A 456 -4.45 5.18 32.13
N GLY A 457 -3.51 6.05 32.52
CA GLY A 457 -3.80 7.19 33.36
C GLY A 457 -4.82 8.15 32.74
N ASP A 458 -4.68 8.49 31.44
CA ASP A 458 -5.61 9.33 30.70
C ASP A 458 -7.03 8.71 30.65
N LEU A 459 -7.11 7.41 30.35
CA LEU A 459 -8.37 6.67 30.34
C LEU A 459 -9.05 6.63 31.72
N GLN A 460 -8.30 6.40 32.81
CA GLN A 460 -8.83 6.37 34.18
C GLN A 460 -9.33 7.75 34.60
N ASN A 461 -8.61 8.83 34.29
CA ASN A 461 -9.03 10.18 34.56
C ASN A 461 -10.31 10.55 33.78
N ALA A 462 -10.38 10.16 32.50
CA ALA A 462 -11.57 10.38 31.68
C ALA A 462 -12.78 9.57 32.20
N LEU A 463 -12.56 8.35 32.65
CA LEU A 463 -13.61 7.54 33.30
C LEU A 463 -14.07 8.16 34.60
N ALA A 464 -13.24 8.84 35.38
CA ALA A 464 -13.64 9.51 36.61
C ALA A 464 -14.57 10.73 36.36
N ALA A 465 -14.66 11.21 35.13
CA ALA A 465 -15.56 12.32 34.76
C ALA A 465 -17.00 11.88 34.42
N ILE A 466 -17.31 10.57 34.50
CA ILE A 466 -18.63 10.00 34.16
C ILE A 466 -19.36 9.36 35.32
#